data_b9a3173757e01fee67533914d5003c7a
#
_entry.id   b9a3173757e01fee67533914d5003c7a
#
_cell.length_a   1.000
_cell.length_b   1.000
_cell.length_c   1.000
_cell.angle_alpha   90.00
_cell.angle_beta   90.00
_cell.angle_gamma   90.00
#
_symmetry.space_group_name_H-M   'P 1'
#
loop_
_entity.id
_entity.type
_entity.pdbx_description
1 polymer ?
#
loop_
_entity_poly.entity_id
_entity_poly.type
_entity_poly.pdbx_seq_one_letter_code
_entity_poly.pdbx_strand_id
1 'polypeptide(L)'
;MGDFNDDPTNKSFKSILQTTGKKQIALKENRLYNPMELMQKKGLSTSAYRNRWHVLDQIYMTPTLLEVSSNRWRYWKAEIFNPPQLIHAKGPYKGTPFRSFSNGKFTGGYSDHFPVCLYLLREKN
;
A
#
# COMPACT_ATOMS: atom_id res chain seq x y z
N MET A 1 -5.86 -2.89 -7.38
CA MET A 1 -5.35 -1.95 -6.37
C MET A 1 -6.40 -0.88 -6.07
N GLY A 2 -6.42 -0.35 -4.86
CA GLY A 2 -7.35 0.70 -4.43
C GLY A 2 -7.44 0.81 -2.92
N ASP A 3 -8.33 1.71 -2.46
CA ASP A 3 -8.74 1.78 -1.06
C ASP A 3 -9.78 0.69 -0.79
N PHE A 4 -9.46 -0.22 0.12
CA PHE A 4 -10.34 -1.33 0.51
C PHE A 4 -11.00 -1.10 1.87
N ASN A 5 -10.73 0.02 2.52
CA ASN A 5 -11.17 0.31 3.88
C ASN A 5 -10.84 -0.80 4.88
N ASP A 6 -9.79 -1.56 4.62
CA ASP A 6 -9.42 -2.75 5.39
C ASP A 6 -7.91 -2.96 5.38
N ASP A 7 -7.34 -3.35 6.49
CA ASP A 7 -5.90 -3.60 6.63
C ASP A 7 -5.49 -4.94 6.01
N PRO A 8 -4.26 -5.10 5.46
CA PRO A 8 -3.82 -6.33 4.79
C PRO A 8 -3.77 -7.57 5.70
N THR A 9 -3.90 -7.37 7.00
CA THR A 9 -3.95 -8.46 8.00
C THR A 9 -5.37 -8.84 8.40
N ASN A 10 -6.38 -8.14 7.94
CA ASN A 10 -7.77 -8.41 8.25
C ASN A 10 -8.29 -9.70 7.57
N LYS A 11 -9.42 -10.21 8.07
CA LYS A 11 -10.00 -11.48 7.63
C LYS A 11 -10.32 -11.50 6.12
N SER A 12 -10.76 -10.38 5.56
CA SER A 12 -11.00 -10.21 4.12
C SER A 12 -9.78 -10.60 3.28
N PHE A 13 -8.60 -10.14 3.66
CA PHE A 13 -7.35 -10.47 2.96
C PHE A 13 -6.79 -11.82 3.36
N LYS A 14 -6.77 -12.14 4.66
CA LYS A 14 -6.10 -13.35 5.15
C LYS A 14 -6.90 -14.63 4.94
N SER A 15 -8.22 -14.57 5.16
CA SER A 15 -9.06 -15.78 5.12
C SER A 15 -9.88 -15.89 3.83
N ILE A 16 -10.38 -14.77 3.30
CA ILE A 16 -11.24 -14.79 2.11
C ILE A 16 -10.40 -14.74 0.83
N LEU A 17 -9.60 -13.68 0.65
CA LEU A 17 -8.72 -13.55 -0.51
C LEU A 17 -7.45 -14.40 -0.41
N GLN A 18 -7.12 -14.90 0.78
CA GLN A 18 -5.95 -15.72 1.07
C GLN A 18 -4.63 -15.08 0.60
N THR A 19 -4.51 -13.76 0.75
CA THR A 19 -3.29 -13.04 0.35
C THR A 19 -2.11 -13.38 1.27
N THR A 20 -0.90 -13.19 0.77
CA THR A 20 0.34 -13.35 1.54
C THR A 20 1.34 -12.24 1.22
N GLY A 21 2.03 -11.73 2.24
CA GLY A 21 3.19 -10.83 2.08
C GLY A 21 4.51 -11.54 1.78
N LYS A 22 4.51 -12.86 1.65
CA LYS A 22 5.70 -13.67 1.36
C LYS A 22 5.70 -14.15 -0.08
N LYS A 23 6.63 -13.65 -0.91
CA LYS A 23 6.75 -14.03 -2.34
C LYS A 23 6.85 -15.55 -2.55
N GLN A 24 7.66 -16.22 -1.73
CA GLN A 24 7.86 -17.67 -1.82
C GLN A 24 6.56 -18.45 -1.60
N ILE A 25 5.72 -18.01 -0.66
CA ILE A 25 4.41 -18.64 -0.40
C ILE A 25 3.48 -18.36 -1.57
N ALA A 26 3.45 -17.12 -2.07
CA ALA A 26 2.62 -16.76 -3.22
C ALA A 26 2.93 -17.64 -4.44
N LEU A 27 4.21 -17.83 -4.75
CA LEU A 27 4.66 -18.68 -5.86
C LEU A 27 4.33 -20.17 -5.63
N LYS A 28 4.64 -20.69 -4.43
CA LYS A 28 4.47 -22.12 -4.11
C LYS A 28 3.00 -22.56 -4.05
N GLU A 29 2.16 -21.71 -3.47
CA GLU A 29 0.75 -22.03 -3.16
C GLU A 29 -0.22 -21.35 -4.14
N ASN A 30 0.28 -20.68 -5.18
CA ASN A 30 -0.52 -19.93 -6.14
C ASN A 30 -1.48 -18.91 -5.48
N ARG A 31 -0.96 -18.19 -4.47
CA ARG A 31 -1.74 -17.20 -3.70
C ARG A 31 -1.45 -15.78 -4.18
N LEU A 32 -2.42 -14.88 -3.99
CA LEU A 32 -2.20 -13.46 -4.25
C LEU A 32 -1.10 -12.90 -3.33
N TYR A 33 -0.11 -12.26 -3.94
CA TYR A 33 0.95 -11.55 -3.22
C TYR A 33 0.49 -10.13 -2.88
N ASN A 34 0.57 -9.77 -1.60
CA ASN A 34 0.26 -8.43 -1.10
C ASN A 34 1.48 -7.81 -0.41
N PRO A 35 2.25 -6.92 -1.09
CA PRO A 35 3.40 -6.27 -0.48
C PRO A 35 3.05 -5.34 0.68
N MET A 36 1.80 -4.88 0.76
CA MET A 36 1.34 -3.96 1.80
C MET A 36 1.33 -4.61 3.19
N GLU A 37 1.17 -5.96 3.26
CA GLU A 37 1.29 -6.69 4.52
C GLU A 37 2.68 -6.51 5.17
N LEU A 38 3.74 -6.54 4.37
CA LEU A 38 5.09 -6.32 4.87
C LEU A 38 5.32 -4.86 5.27
N MET A 39 4.72 -3.91 4.55
CA MET A 39 4.80 -2.49 4.89
C MET A 39 4.11 -2.19 6.21
N GLN A 40 2.93 -2.74 6.44
CA GLN A 40 2.24 -2.62 7.72
C GLN A 40 3.09 -3.19 8.87
N LYS A 41 3.70 -4.36 8.71
CA LYS A 41 4.60 -4.96 9.71
C LYS A 41 5.83 -4.09 10.03
N LYS A 42 6.25 -3.25 9.10
CA LYS A 42 7.33 -2.27 9.28
C LYS A 42 6.86 -0.94 9.87
N GLY A 43 5.59 -0.83 10.22
CA GLY A 43 5.00 0.39 10.78
C GLY A 43 4.69 1.48 9.74
N LEU A 44 4.70 1.14 8.46
CA LEU A 44 4.25 2.05 7.40
C LEU A 44 2.72 2.03 7.30
N SER A 45 2.14 3.13 6.83
CA SER A 45 0.69 3.29 6.73
C SER A 45 0.30 4.23 5.61
N THR A 46 -0.90 4.05 5.05
CA THR A 46 -1.44 4.91 4.01
C THR A 46 -2.39 5.97 4.57
N SER A 47 -2.99 5.74 5.72
CA SER A 47 -3.96 6.65 6.33
C SER A 47 -3.85 6.64 7.85
N ALA A 48 -4.40 7.69 8.49
CA ALA A 48 -4.50 7.79 9.94
C ALA A 48 -5.89 8.27 10.35
N TYR A 49 -6.52 7.55 11.28
CA TYR A 49 -7.82 7.90 11.83
C TYR A 49 -7.87 7.66 13.34
N ARG A 50 -8.29 8.66 14.11
CA ARG A 50 -8.42 8.60 15.58
C ARG A 50 -7.16 8.04 16.27
N ASN A 51 -5.99 8.57 15.90
CA ASN A 51 -4.67 8.15 16.41
C ASN A 51 -4.28 6.69 16.08
N ARG A 52 -4.94 6.07 15.13
CA ARG A 52 -4.57 4.75 14.59
C ARG A 52 -4.09 4.88 13.16
N TRP A 53 -3.06 4.12 12.85
CA TRP A 53 -2.46 4.07 11.53
C TRP A 53 -2.92 2.82 10.80
N HIS A 54 -3.32 2.99 9.54
CA HIS A 54 -3.89 1.93 8.71
C HIS A 54 -3.21 1.86 7.35
N VAL A 55 -3.21 0.68 6.76
CA VAL A 55 -2.81 0.45 5.36
C VAL A 55 -4.07 0.06 4.59
N LEU A 56 -4.91 1.05 4.29
CA LEU A 56 -6.21 0.83 3.63
C LEU A 56 -6.08 0.71 2.10
N ASP A 57 -5.04 1.35 1.54
CA ASP A 57 -4.74 1.31 0.12
C ASP A 57 -3.89 0.08 -0.18
N GLN A 58 -4.46 -0.86 -0.94
CA GLN A 58 -3.87 -2.16 -1.18
C GLN A 58 -3.43 -2.33 -2.63
N ILE A 59 -2.29 -2.98 -2.79
CA ILE A 59 -1.82 -3.53 -4.07
C ILE A 59 -1.62 -5.01 -3.87
N TYR A 60 -2.34 -5.84 -4.60
CA TYR A 60 -2.07 -7.27 -4.64
C TYR A 60 -2.08 -7.77 -6.08
N MET A 61 -1.37 -8.84 -6.31
CA MET A 61 -1.10 -9.36 -7.65
C MET A 61 -1.02 -10.87 -7.67
N THR A 62 -1.24 -11.44 -8.84
CA THR A 62 -1.04 -12.86 -9.08
C THR A 62 0.45 -13.23 -9.02
N PRO A 63 0.79 -14.48 -8.69
CA PRO A 63 2.18 -14.95 -8.66
C PRO A 63 2.93 -14.77 -9.97
N THR A 64 2.24 -14.76 -11.10
CA THR A 64 2.84 -14.55 -12.43
C THR A 64 3.67 -13.28 -12.53
N LEU A 65 3.29 -12.21 -11.81
CA LEU A 65 4.11 -10.98 -11.75
C LEU A 65 5.37 -11.11 -10.89
N LEU A 66 5.51 -12.18 -10.12
CA LEU A 66 6.70 -12.45 -9.31
C LEU A 66 7.73 -13.31 -10.04
N GLU A 67 7.31 -13.96 -11.13
CA GLU A 67 8.17 -14.85 -11.91
C GLU A 67 9.17 -14.04 -12.73
N VAL A 68 10.41 -14.56 -12.80
CA VAL A 68 11.45 -14.01 -13.68
C VAL A 68 11.28 -14.67 -15.05
N SER A 69 10.77 -13.92 -16.00
CA SER A 69 10.60 -14.37 -17.38
C SER A 69 11.05 -13.27 -18.34
N SER A 70 11.75 -13.65 -19.40
CA SER A 70 12.12 -12.73 -20.48
C SER A 70 10.85 -12.19 -21.16
N ASN A 71 10.89 -10.94 -21.59
CA ASN A 71 9.80 -10.25 -22.30
C ASN A 71 8.49 -10.01 -21.56
N ARG A 72 8.41 -10.26 -20.25
CA ARG A 72 7.23 -9.96 -19.44
C ARG A 72 7.52 -8.90 -18.41
N TRP A 73 6.47 -8.13 -18.05
CA TRP A 73 6.50 -7.26 -16.89
C TRP A 73 6.58 -8.11 -15.62
N ARG A 74 7.47 -7.74 -14.69
CA ARG A 74 7.61 -8.38 -13.40
C ARG A 74 7.61 -7.37 -12.27
N TYR A 75 7.13 -7.78 -11.12
CA TYR A 75 7.17 -6.98 -9.91
C TYR A 75 8.62 -6.67 -9.51
N TRP A 76 8.89 -5.41 -9.30
CA TRP A 76 10.14 -4.96 -8.70
C TRP A 76 9.93 -4.56 -7.24
N LYS A 77 9.14 -3.49 -7.00
CA LYS A 77 8.82 -3.00 -5.67
C LYS A 77 7.43 -2.35 -5.63
N ALA A 78 6.90 -2.22 -4.40
CA ALA A 78 5.82 -1.29 -4.09
C ALA A 78 6.29 -0.33 -3.01
N GLU A 79 5.68 0.84 -2.91
CA GLU A 79 5.97 1.80 -1.86
C GLU A 79 4.72 2.62 -1.51
N ILE A 80 4.69 3.13 -0.30
CA ILE A 80 3.77 4.20 0.12
C ILE A 80 4.51 5.50 -0.11
N PHE A 81 4.00 6.31 -1.03
CA PHE A 81 4.63 7.57 -1.42
C PHE A 81 4.21 8.69 -0.48
N ASN A 82 5.09 9.05 0.45
CA ASN A 82 4.81 10.02 1.50
C ASN A 82 5.90 11.11 1.63
N PRO A 83 6.20 11.84 0.56
CA PRO A 83 7.18 12.92 0.61
C PRO A 83 6.69 14.06 1.52
N PRO A 84 7.60 14.92 2.04
CA PRO A 84 7.29 15.94 3.05
C PRO A 84 6.10 16.84 2.72
N GLN A 85 5.86 17.16 1.45
CA GLN A 85 4.74 17.99 1.02
C GLN A 85 3.37 17.34 1.21
N LEU A 86 3.30 16.01 1.27
CA LEU A 86 2.06 15.27 1.53
C LEU A 86 1.78 15.05 3.02
N ILE A 87 2.63 15.55 3.89
CA ILE A 87 2.59 15.27 5.33
C ILE A 87 2.26 16.55 6.10
N HIS A 88 1.38 16.45 7.09
CA HIS A 88 1.20 17.51 8.07
C HIS A 88 2.52 17.78 8.81
N ALA A 89 3.13 18.96 8.59
CA ALA A 89 4.42 19.31 9.17
C ALA A 89 4.33 19.67 10.66
N LYS A 90 3.17 20.13 11.14
CA LYS A 90 2.99 20.71 12.49
C LYS A 90 1.61 20.35 13.07
N GLY A 91 1.46 20.65 14.38
CA GLY A 91 0.19 20.53 15.10
C GLY A 91 -0.18 19.09 15.49
N PRO A 92 -1.44 18.87 15.93
CA PRO A 92 -1.90 17.59 16.46
C PRO A 92 -1.93 16.46 15.42
N TYR A 93 -1.90 16.81 14.12
CA TYR A 93 -1.90 15.86 13.01
C TYR A 93 -0.53 15.67 12.37
N LYS A 94 0.54 16.16 13.01
CA LYS A 94 1.92 16.03 12.50
C LYS A 94 2.22 14.56 12.11
N GLY A 95 2.75 14.37 10.92
CA GLY A 95 3.12 13.05 10.40
C GLY A 95 2.01 12.36 9.59
N THR A 96 0.74 12.76 9.76
CA THR A 96 -0.38 12.17 8.99
C THR A 96 -0.47 12.77 7.59
N PRO A 97 -1.21 12.12 6.66
CA PRO A 97 -1.47 12.71 5.34
C PRO A 97 -2.07 14.11 5.46
N PHE A 98 -1.56 15.03 4.64
CA PHE A 98 -2.04 16.41 4.61
C PHE A 98 -3.32 16.49 3.78
N ARG A 99 -4.45 16.28 4.46
CA ARG A 99 -5.79 16.24 3.87
C ARG A 99 -6.22 17.60 3.33
N SER A 100 -7.01 17.59 2.26
CA SER A 100 -7.55 18.80 1.63
C SER A 100 -8.59 19.52 2.49
N PHE A 101 -9.34 18.80 3.32
CA PHE A 101 -10.35 19.37 4.21
C PHE A 101 -10.20 18.86 5.65
N SER A 102 -10.46 19.75 6.61
CA SER A 102 -10.57 19.42 8.03
C SER A 102 -11.68 20.24 8.64
N ASN A 103 -12.62 19.58 9.35
CA ASN A 103 -13.79 20.22 9.96
C ASN A 103 -14.58 21.13 9.00
N GLY A 104 -14.77 20.68 7.75
CA GLY A 104 -15.48 21.41 6.71
C GLY A 104 -14.72 22.58 6.09
N LYS A 105 -13.47 22.82 6.49
CA LYS A 105 -12.63 23.89 5.94
C LYS A 105 -11.53 23.34 5.04
N PHE A 106 -11.32 24.00 3.90
CA PHE A 106 -10.20 23.72 3.02
C PHE A 106 -8.87 24.07 3.70
N THR A 107 -7.91 23.14 3.69
CA THR A 107 -6.63 23.27 4.40
C THR A 107 -5.45 23.56 3.46
N GLY A 108 -5.66 23.48 2.14
CA GLY A 108 -4.58 23.54 1.15
C GLY A 108 -3.81 22.23 0.97
N GLY A 109 -4.22 21.15 1.64
CA GLY A 109 -3.64 19.83 1.47
C GLY A 109 -4.17 19.06 0.28
N TYR A 110 -3.78 17.79 0.15
CA TYR A 110 -4.03 16.97 -1.05
C TYR A 110 -5.03 15.87 -0.81
N SER A 111 -4.75 14.98 0.15
CA SER A 111 -5.56 13.79 0.44
C SER A 111 -5.38 13.39 1.91
N ASP A 112 -6.32 12.65 2.46
CA ASP A 112 -6.21 11.98 3.75
C ASP A 112 -5.59 10.58 3.67
N HIS A 113 -5.16 10.19 2.46
CA HIS A 113 -4.36 9.00 2.22
C HIS A 113 -3.05 9.34 1.50
N PHE A 114 -2.00 8.58 1.80
CA PHE A 114 -0.78 8.57 1.00
C PHE A 114 -0.96 7.68 -0.23
N PRO A 115 -0.52 8.11 -1.42
CA PRO A 115 -0.53 7.27 -2.61
C PRO A 115 0.30 6.00 -2.44
N VAL A 116 -0.15 4.92 -3.06
CA VAL A 116 0.62 3.67 -3.18
C VAL A 116 1.10 3.50 -4.61
N CYS A 117 2.37 3.15 -4.77
CA CYS A 117 3.02 3.00 -6.06
C CYS A 117 3.48 1.57 -6.29
N LEU A 118 3.25 1.07 -7.49
CA LEU A 118 3.75 -0.21 -7.97
C LEU A 118 4.78 0.03 -9.07
N TYR A 119 5.96 -0.57 -8.93
CA TYR A 119 7.01 -0.51 -9.93
C TYR A 119 7.20 -1.88 -10.56
N LEU A 120 7.12 -1.89 -11.88
CA LEU A 120 7.31 -3.08 -12.69
C LEU A 120 8.56 -2.92 -13.54
N LEU A 121 9.27 -4.02 -13.78
CA LEU A 121 10.42 -4.08 -14.69
C LEU A 121 10.08 -4.96 -15.89
N ARG A 122 10.63 -4.60 -17.02
CA ARG A 122 10.67 -5.42 -18.23
C ARG A 122 12.06 -5.33 -18.85
N GLU A 123 12.62 -6.46 -19.21
CA GLU A 123 13.87 -6.49 -19.97
C GLU A 123 13.62 -5.93 -21.38
N LYS A 124 14.51 -5.03 -21.83
CA LYS A 124 14.56 -4.65 -23.24
C LYS A 124 15.28 -5.75 -24.01
N ASN A 125 14.67 -6.19 -25.10
CA ASN A 125 15.38 -6.98 -26.11
C ASN A 125 16.38 -6.09 -26.82
#